data_229aaedd11f2a6637ccb2d471f9b4cf5
#
_entry.id   229aaedd11f2a6637ccb2d471f9b4cf5
#
_cell.length_a   1.000
_cell.length_b   1.000
_cell.length_c   1.000
_cell.angle_alpha   90.00
_cell.angle_beta   90.00
_cell.angle_gamma   90.00
#
_symmetry.space_group_name_H-M   'P 1'
#
loop_
_entity.id
_entity.type
_entity.pdbx_description
1 polymer ?
#
loop_
_entity_poly.entity_id
_entity_poly.type
_entity_poly.pdbx_seq_one_letter_code
_entity_poly.pdbx_strand_id
1 'polypeptide(L)'
;MDDEPPTLKTLPTIVVVVDEFADMMMIVGKKVEELIARIAQKARAAGIHLILATQRPSVDVITGLIKANIPTRMAFQVSSKIDSRTIIDQGGAEQLLGHGDMLYMPPGTSLPIRVHGAFVSDDEVHRTVEAWKLRGAPDYNDDILNGVEEAGSGFDGGGGGGDGDDAETDALYDEAVQFVLESRRASISAVQRKLKIGYNRAARMIESMEMAGVVTPMNSNGSREVIAPGGPRD
;
A
#
# COMPACT_ATOMS: atom_id res chain seq x y z
N MET A 1 21.97 15.01 36.25
CA MET A 1 22.15 14.24 35.02
C MET A 1 21.38 15.04 33.97
N ASP A 2 22.10 15.84 33.18
CA ASP A 2 21.51 16.62 32.09
C ASP A 2 21.25 15.65 30.94
N ASP A 3 20.00 15.18 30.83
CA ASP A 3 19.55 14.47 29.62
C ASP A 3 19.50 15.50 28.48
N GLU A 4 20.54 15.51 27.64
CA GLU A 4 20.47 16.26 26.40
C GLU A 4 19.25 15.79 25.59
N PRO A 5 18.42 16.72 25.10
CA PRO A 5 17.26 16.33 24.29
C PRO A 5 17.72 15.57 23.03
N PRO A 6 16.98 14.53 22.63
CA PRO A 6 17.37 13.74 21.47
C PRO A 6 17.42 14.63 20.21
N THR A 7 18.61 14.69 19.61
CA THR A 7 18.80 15.43 18.34
C THR A 7 18.38 14.57 17.17
N LEU A 8 17.53 15.11 16.31
CA LEU A 8 17.14 14.44 15.06
C LEU A 8 18.31 14.43 14.08
N LYS A 9 18.60 13.27 13.51
CA LYS A 9 19.56 13.15 12.41
C LYS A 9 18.94 13.68 11.11
N THR A 10 19.77 14.26 10.23
CA THR A 10 19.34 14.68 8.89
C THR A 10 18.82 13.45 8.12
N LEU A 11 17.59 13.55 7.60
CA LEU A 11 17.03 12.53 6.72
C LEU A 11 17.76 12.57 5.37
N PRO A 12 18.30 11.44 4.87
CA PRO A 12 18.89 11.39 3.54
C PRO A 12 17.80 11.55 2.46
N THR A 13 18.22 11.97 1.25
CA THR A 13 17.34 11.96 0.08
C THR A 13 16.92 10.52 -0.24
N ILE A 14 15.62 10.30 -0.39
CA ILE A 14 15.05 8.99 -0.73
C ILE A 14 14.48 9.07 -2.14
N VAL A 15 14.85 8.14 -3.00
CA VAL A 15 14.26 7.98 -4.35
C VAL A 15 13.54 6.64 -4.39
N VAL A 16 12.22 6.70 -4.62
CA VAL A 16 11.38 5.52 -4.78
C VAL A 16 11.11 5.32 -6.26
N VAL A 17 11.53 4.18 -6.79
CA VAL A 17 11.33 3.80 -8.19
C VAL A 17 10.32 2.65 -8.26
N VAL A 18 9.27 2.83 -9.05
CA VAL A 18 8.28 1.79 -9.36
C VAL A 18 8.37 1.49 -10.84
N ASP A 19 8.82 0.29 -11.17
CA ASP A 19 9.11 -0.14 -12.55
C ASP A 19 7.82 -0.36 -13.37
N GLU A 20 6.82 -1.05 -12.80
CA GLU A 20 5.51 -1.22 -13.42
C GLU A 20 4.39 -0.85 -12.44
N PHE A 21 3.97 0.43 -12.55
CA PHE A 21 2.94 0.97 -11.66
C PHE A 21 1.56 0.35 -11.88
N ALA A 22 1.28 -0.13 -13.11
CA ALA A 22 0.00 -0.78 -13.41
C ALA A 22 -0.23 -2.02 -12.56
N ASP A 23 0.79 -2.81 -12.26
CA ASP A 23 0.64 -4.02 -11.45
C ASP A 23 0.21 -3.68 -10.02
N MET A 24 0.77 -2.62 -9.43
CA MET A 24 0.33 -2.13 -8.12
C MET A 24 -1.13 -1.65 -8.14
N MET A 25 -1.52 -0.91 -9.19
CA MET A 25 -2.89 -0.42 -9.35
C MET A 25 -3.90 -1.55 -9.55
N MET A 26 -3.52 -2.62 -10.26
CA MET A 26 -4.37 -3.79 -10.50
C MET A 26 -4.56 -4.65 -9.24
N ILE A 27 -3.53 -4.80 -8.41
CA ILE A 27 -3.56 -5.64 -7.21
C ILE A 27 -4.23 -4.92 -6.04
N VAL A 28 -3.88 -3.67 -5.79
CA VAL A 28 -4.29 -2.93 -4.57
C VAL A 28 -5.29 -1.81 -4.87
N GLY A 29 -5.33 -1.30 -6.10
CA GLY A 29 -6.31 -0.33 -6.58
C GLY A 29 -6.24 1.03 -5.89
N LYS A 30 -7.41 1.57 -5.54
CA LYS A 30 -7.56 2.94 -5.01
C LYS A 30 -6.69 3.26 -3.79
N LYS A 31 -6.39 2.28 -2.96
CA LYS A 31 -5.55 2.50 -1.77
C LYS A 31 -4.11 2.91 -2.16
N VAL A 32 -3.55 2.30 -3.20
CA VAL A 32 -2.23 2.70 -3.73
C VAL A 32 -2.29 4.10 -4.31
N GLU A 33 -3.32 4.41 -5.09
CA GLU A 33 -3.52 5.74 -5.68
C GLU A 33 -3.51 6.83 -4.60
N GLU A 34 -4.28 6.66 -3.52
CA GLU A 34 -4.34 7.59 -2.40
C GLU A 34 -2.99 7.73 -1.67
N LEU A 35 -2.30 6.61 -1.44
CA LEU A 35 -0.99 6.61 -0.78
C LEU A 35 0.07 7.33 -1.61
N ILE A 36 0.13 7.06 -2.91
CA ILE A 36 1.05 7.75 -3.84
C ILE A 36 0.75 9.25 -3.89
N ALA A 37 -0.53 9.64 -4.01
CA ALA A 37 -0.92 11.03 -3.99
C ALA A 37 -0.49 11.71 -2.67
N ARG A 38 -0.69 11.05 -1.53
CA ARG A 38 -0.28 11.55 -0.22
C ARG A 38 1.25 11.70 -0.09
N ILE A 39 2.01 10.73 -0.59
CA ILE A 39 3.47 10.83 -0.62
C ILE A 39 3.90 11.99 -1.51
N ALA A 40 3.38 12.09 -2.73
CA ALA A 40 3.71 13.16 -3.67
C ALA A 40 3.43 14.56 -3.10
N GLN A 41 2.34 14.72 -2.33
CA GLN A 41 1.97 15.98 -1.70
C GLN A 41 2.85 16.35 -0.50
N LYS A 42 3.13 15.38 0.39
CA LYS A 42 3.72 15.65 1.71
C LYS A 42 5.23 15.38 1.77
N ALA A 43 5.72 14.41 1.04
CA ALA A 43 7.09 13.95 1.14
C ALA A 43 8.10 14.80 0.35
N ARG A 44 7.61 15.68 -0.53
CA ARG A 44 8.46 16.60 -1.31
C ARG A 44 9.38 17.44 -0.43
N ALA A 45 8.86 18.01 0.64
CA ALA A 45 9.62 18.81 1.58
C ALA A 45 10.64 17.99 2.39
N ALA A 46 10.40 16.68 2.53
CA ALA A 46 11.29 15.74 3.20
C ALA A 46 12.39 15.18 2.29
N GLY A 47 12.47 15.60 1.02
CA GLY A 47 13.46 15.09 0.06
C GLY A 47 13.16 13.67 -0.43
N ILE A 48 11.89 13.27 -0.49
CA ILE A 48 11.47 11.98 -1.06
C ILE A 48 10.96 12.23 -2.48
N HIS A 49 11.54 11.53 -3.43
CA HIS A 49 11.25 11.62 -4.86
C HIS A 49 10.63 10.33 -5.37
N LEU A 50 9.65 10.45 -6.27
CA LEU A 50 8.97 9.31 -6.87
C LEU A 50 9.26 9.26 -8.37
N ILE A 51 9.61 8.07 -8.86
CA ILE A 51 9.71 7.74 -10.30
C ILE A 51 8.75 6.58 -10.53
N LEU A 52 7.63 6.87 -11.21
CA LEU A 52 6.62 5.85 -11.54
C LEU A 52 6.69 5.57 -13.03
N ALA A 53 6.97 4.33 -13.41
CA ALA A 53 6.97 3.87 -14.78
C ALA A 53 5.87 2.85 -15.03
N THR A 54 5.38 2.78 -16.26
CA THR A 54 4.42 1.75 -16.68
C THR A 54 4.49 1.54 -18.19
N GLN A 55 4.32 0.30 -18.61
CA GLN A 55 4.14 -0.10 -20.01
C GLN A 55 2.65 -0.21 -20.40
N ARG A 56 1.74 0.05 -19.45
CA ARG A 56 0.27 -0.03 -19.64
C ARG A 56 -0.38 1.32 -19.32
N PRO A 57 -0.29 2.30 -20.27
CA PRO A 57 -0.78 3.65 -20.04
C PRO A 57 -2.30 3.74 -20.20
N SER A 58 -3.06 3.09 -19.32
CA SER A 58 -4.51 3.15 -19.28
C SER A 58 -5.01 4.27 -18.36
N VAL A 59 -6.25 4.69 -18.52
CA VAL A 59 -6.89 5.70 -17.66
C VAL A 59 -7.09 5.22 -16.23
N ASP A 60 -7.14 3.91 -16.02
CA ASP A 60 -7.25 3.28 -14.69
C ASP A 60 -5.91 3.26 -13.94
N VAL A 61 -4.80 3.39 -14.65
CA VAL A 61 -3.45 3.45 -14.10
C VAL A 61 -2.98 4.89 -13.95
N ILE A 62 -3.13 5.70 -15.00
CA ILE A 62 -2.73 7.11 -15.02
C ILE A 62 -3.98 7.97 -14.78
N THR A 63 -4.48 7.91 -13.55
CA THR A 63 -5.72 8.56 -13.14
C THR A 63 -5.56 10.07 -13.01
N GLY A 64 -6.69 10.78 -12.90
CA GLY A 64 -6.69 12.23 -12.64
C GLY A 64 -5.98 12.60 -11.32
N LEU A 65 -6.11 11.76 -10.28
CA LEU A 65 -5.45 11.99 -9.00
C LEU A 65 -3.93 11.86 -9.12
N ILE A 66 -3.45 10.85 -9.82
CA ILE A 66 -2.01 10.67 -10.11
C ILE A 66 -1.48 11.86 -10.92
N LYS A 67 -2.15 12.26 -12.00
CA LYS A 67 -1.74 13.40 -12.83
C LYS A 67 -1.66 14.73 -12.05
N ALA A 68 -2.61 14.95 -11.14
CA ALA A 68 -2.65 16.17 -10.34
C ALA A 68 -1.47 16.27 -9.34
N ASN A 69 -0.96 15.13 -8.86
CA ASN A 69 0.08 15.07 -7.85
C ASN A 69 1.48 14.78 -8.40
N ILE A 70 1.55 14.24 -9.63
CA ILE A 70 2.79 13.98 -10.36
C ILE A 70 2.73 14.77 -11.68
N PRO A 71 3.02 16.07 -11.64
CA PRO A 71 2.84 16.95 -12.79
C PRO A 71 3.91 16.78 -13.87
N THR A 72 5.09 16.29 -13.53
CA THR A 72 6.16 15.99 -14.48
C THR A 72 5.85 14.65 -15.14
N ARG A 73 5.78 14.66 -16.47
CA ARG A 73 5.45 13.44 -17.23
C ARG A 73 6.39 13.27 -18.41
N MET A 74 6.67 12.01 -18.74
CA MET A 74 7.48 11.63 -19.89
C MET A 74 6.73 10.54 -20.66
N ALA A 75 6.62 10.68 -21.96
CA ALA A 75 6.08 9.65 -22.84
C ALA A 75 7.14 9.27 -23.88
N PHE A 76 7.54 8.01 -23.84
CA PHE A 76 8.26 7.39 -24.96
C PHE A 76 7.26 7.01 -26.06
N GLN A 77 7.76 6.39 -27.14
CA GLN A 77 6.90 5.94 -28.22
C GLN A 77 5.80 5.02 -27.72
N VAL A 78 4.55 5.31 -28.10
CA VAL A 78 3.37 4.51 -27.81
C VAL A 78 2.69 4.06 -29.08
N SER A 79 1.82 3.05 -28.99
CA SER A 79 1.16 2.46 -30.16
C SER A 79 -0.03 3.30 -30.66
N SER A 80 -0.60 4.15 -29.81
CA SER A 80 -1.80 4.91 -30.20
C SER A 80 -1.78 6.35 -29.69
N LYS A 81 -2.55 7.20 -30.37
CA LYS A 81 -2.82 8.59 -29.95
C LYS A 81 -3.62 8.64 -28.63
N ILE A 82 -4.37 7.59 -28.32
CA ILE A 82 -5.13 7.48 -27.07
C ILE A 82 -4.14 7.34 -25.92
N ASP A 83 -3.14 6.47 -26.04
CA ASP A 83 -2.09 6.27 -25.04
C ASP A 83 -1.29 7.56 -24.80
N SER A 84 -0.93 8.26 -25.88
CA SER A 84 -0.28 9.56 -25.77
C SER A 84 -1.12 10.55 -24.95
N ARG A 85 -2.42 10.65 -25.24
CA ARG A 85 -3.33 11.51 -24.46
C ARG A 85 -3.49 11.07 -23.02
N THR A 86 -3.47 9.78 -22.77
CA THR A 86 -3.53 9.26 -21.41
C THR A 86 -2.32 9.70 -20.58
N ILE A 87 -1.13 9.75 -21.17
CA ILE A 87 0.11 10.13 -20.46
C ILE A 87 0.25 11.65 -20.37
N ILE A 88 0.23 12.34 -21.50
CA ILE A 88 0.61 13.76 -21.59
C ILE A 88 -0.55 14.70 -21.97
N ASP A 89 -1.79 14.21 -21.89
CA ASP A 89 -3.04 14.93 -22.21
C ASP A 89 -3.16 15.40 -23.68
N GLN A 90 -2.23 15.01 -24.54
CA GLN A 90 -2.21 15.36 -25.97
C GLN A 90 -1.57 14.25 -26.81
N GLY A 91 -1.82 14.27 -28.12
CA GLY A 91 -1.16 13.37 -29.07
C GLY A 91 0.29 13.78 -29.32
N GLY A 92 1.04 12.89 -29.98
CA GLY A 92 2.42 13.13 -30.45
C GLY A 92 3.37 12.00 -30.08
N ALA A 93 3.17 11.33 -28.94
CA ALA A 93 4.05 10.22 -28.55
C ALA A 93 3.93 9.00 -29.49
N GLU A 94 2.80 8.85 -30.18
CA GLU A 94 2.62 7.82 -31.22
C GLU A 94 3.47 8.05 -32.49
N GLN A 95 4.04 9.26 -32.63
CA GLN A 95 4.88 9.65 -33.76
C GLN A 95 6.37 9.64 -33.45
N LEU A 96 6.75 9.28 -32.24
CA LEU A 96 8.14 9.18 -31.80
C LEU A 96 8.86 8.03 -32.50
N LEU A 97 10.17 8.14 -32.60
CA LEU A 97 11.03 7.20 -33.35
C LEU A 97 11.42 5.95 -32.56
N GLY A 98 11.12 5.89 -31.26
CA GLY A 98 11.65 4.86 -30.36
C GLY A 98 13.10 5.13 -29.93
N HIS A 99 13.76 4.13 -29.34
CA HIS A 99 15.17 4.19 -28.95
C HIS A 99 15.56 5.41 -28.08
N GLY A 100 14.69 5.80 -27.17
CA GLY A 100 14.94 6.92 -26.24
C GLY A 100 14.35 8.26 -26.71
N ASP A 101 13.74 8.33 -27.89
CA ASP A 101 12.97 9.51 -28.34
C ASP A 101 11.72 9.67 -27.47
N MET A 102 11.55 10.82 -26.83
CA MET A 102 10.47 11.04 -25.86
C MET A 102 9.90 12.45 -25.91
N LEU A 103 8.68 12.60 -25.42
CA LEU A 103 8.08 13.87 -25.07
C LEU A 103 8.15 14.08 -23.57
N TYR A 104 8.83 15.13 -23.15
CA TYR A 104 8.95 15.57 -21.76
C TYR A 104 8.01 16.72 -21.47
N MET A 105 7.15 16.59 -20.47
CA MET A 105 6.25 17.64 -20.02
C MET A 105 6.69 18.12 -18.63
N PRO A 106 7.33 19.29 -18.55
CA PRO A 106 7.73 19.89 -17.27
C PRO A 106 6.51 20.28 -16.43
N PRO A 107 6.65 20.41 -15.10
CA PRO A 107 5.58 20.89 -14.25
C PRO A 107 5.22 22.35 -14.60
N GLY A 108 3.92 22.67 -14.57
CA GLY A 108 3.43 24.03 -14.80
C GLY A 108 3.32 24.46 -16.26
N THR A 109 3.53 23.56 -17.22
CA THR A 109 3.31 23.82 -18.65
C THR A 109 2.47 22.70 -19.28
N SER A 110 1.72 23.06 -20.32
CA SER A 110 1.01 22.11 -21.17
C SER A 110 1.72 21.79 -22.48
N LEU A 111 2.91 22.39 -22.73
CA LEU A 111 3.68 22.18 -23.95
C LEU A 111 4.81 21.17 -23.69
N PRO A 112 4.77 19.99 -24.30
CA PRO A 112 5.85 19.02 -24.17
C PRO A 112 7.06 19.45 -24.99
N ILE A 113 8.23 19.11 -24.49
CA ILE A 113 9.51 19.30 -25.16
C ILE A 113 9.95 17.94 -25.68
N ARG A 114 10.29 17.85 -26.97
CA ARG A 114 10.88 16.63 -27.52
C ARG A 114 12.33 16.52 -27.09
N VAL A 115 12.66 15.41 -26.48
CA VAL A 115 14.01 15.10 -25.98
C VAL A 115 14.40 13.72 -26.53
N HIS A 116 15.66 13.55 -26.88
CA HIS A 116 16.17 12.26 -27.31
C HIS A 116 17.11 11.74 -26.22
N GLY A 117 16.66 10.73 -25.47
CA GLY A 117 17.48 9.99 -24.50
C GLY A 117 18.35 8.97 -25.20
N ALA A 118 19.43 8.56 -24.53
CA ALA A 118 20.24 7.46 -25.03
C ALA A 118 19.47 6.13 -24.96
N PHE A 119 19.59 5.31 -25.99
CA PHE A 119 19.16 3.92 -25.91
C PHE A 119 20.15 3.14 -25.04
N VAL A 120 19.63 2.34 -24.13
CA VAL A 120 20.40 1.45 -23.26
C VAL A 120 20.05 0.00 -23.63
N SER A 121 21.04 -0.78 -24.04
CA SER A 121 20.85 -2.17 -24.39
C SER A 121 20.81 -3.08 -23.16
N ASP A 122 20.25 -4.29 -23.31
CA ASP A 122 20.22 -5.29 -22.23
C ASP A 122 21.64 -5.61 -21.70
N ASP A 123 22.63 -5.69 -22.60
CA ASP A 123 24.03 -5.93 -22.22
C ASP A 123 24.60 -4.77 -21.37
N GLU A 124 24.20 -3.53 -21.63
CA GLU A 124 24.63 -2.38 -20.83
C GLU A 124 23.95 -2.40 -19.46
N VAL A 125 22.69 -2.76 -19.39
CA VAL A 125 21.97 -2.96 -18.12
C VAL A 125 22.66 -4.04 -17.29
N HIS A 126 22.92 -5.22 -17.88
CA HIS A 126 23.61 -6.32 -17.18
C HIS A 126 24.99 -5.91 -16.66
N ARG A 127 25.81 -5.27 -17.49
CA ARG A 127 27.14 -4.78 -17.07
C ARG A 127 27.06 -3.78 -15.92
N THR A 128 26.06 -2.91 -15.95
CA THR A 128 25.85 -1.92 -14.88
C THR A 128 25.46 -2.61 -13.59
N VAL A 129 24.52 -3.56 -13.64
CA VAL A 129 24.09 -4.33 -12.46
C VAL A 129 25.25 -5.12 -11.86
N GLU A 130 26.03 -5.82 -12.68
CA GLU A 130 27.22 -6.56 -12.19
C GLU A 130 28.25 -5.63 -11.55
N ALA A 131 28.48 -4.47 -12.14
CA ALA A 131 29.41 -3.49 -11.56
C ALA A 131 28.92 -2.97 -10.19
N TRP A 132 27.61 -2.85 -9.98
CA TRP A 132 27.04 -2.49 -8.68
C TRP A 132 27.12 -3.62 -7.66
N LYS A 133 26.86 -4.86 -8.05
CA LYS A 133 27.00 -6.04 -7.18
C LYS A 133 28.42 -6.19 -6.62
N LEU A 134 29.44 -5.82 -7.39
CA LEU A 134 30.84 -5.84 -6.96
C LEU A 134 31.15 -4.79 -5.87
N ARG A 135 30.32 -3.76 -5.69
CA ARG A 135 30.53 -2.68 -4.72
C ARG A 135 30.05 -3.00 -3.32
N GLY A 136 29.14 -3.93 -3.17
CA GLY A 136 28.62 -4.37 -1.88
C GLY A 136 27.44 -5.30 -2.01
N ALA A 137 27.17 -6.04 -0.94
CA ALA A 137 25.96 -6.83 -0.80
C ALA A 137 24.77 -5.92 -0.43
N PRO A 138 23.52 -6.29 -0.80
CA PRO A 138 22.35 -5.58 -0.36
C PRO A 138 22.17 -5.69 1.16
N ASP A 139 21.74 -4.61 1.78
CA ASP A 139 21.33 -4.55 3.18
C ASP A 139 19.80 -4.48 3.21
N TYR A 140 19.16 -5.62 3.51
CA TYR A 140 17.71 -5.73 3.52
C TYR A 140 17.14 -5.33 4.88
N ASN A 141 16.08 -4.56 4.86
CA ASN A 141 15.30 -4.30 6.05
C ASN A 141 14.11 -5.27 6.10
N ASP A 142 14.26 -6.34 6.85
CA ASP A 142 13.25 -7.40 6.99
C ASP A 142 11.99 -6.91 7.71
N ASP A 143 12.06 -5.84 8.50
CA ASP A 143 10.89 -5.25 9.18
C ASP A 143 9.82 -4.77 8.19
N ILE A 144 10.23 -4.37 6.97
CA ILE A 144 9.30 -3.96 5.91
C ILE A 144 8.47 -5.15 5.42
N LEU A 145 9.06 -6.34 5.36
CA LEU A 145 8.39 -7.57 4.89
C LEU A 145 7.47 -8.15 5.96
N ASN A 146 7.86 -8.03 7.22
CA ASN A 146 7.06 -8.54 8.34
C ASN A 146 5.84 -7.68 8.67
N GLY A 147 5.64 -6.57 7.96
CA GLY A 147 4.61 -5.58 8.26
C GLY A 147 4.95 -4.81 9.53
N VAL A 148 4.70 -3.53 9.54
CA VAL A 148 4.67 -2.79 10.80
C VAL A 148 3.46 -3.33 11.55
N GLU A 149 3.68 -4.11 12.62
CA GLU A 149 2.64 -4.32 13.63
C GLU A 149 2.11 -2.93 13.97
N GLU A 150 0.85 -2.69 13.68
CA GLU A 150 0.20 -1.38 13.86
C GLU A 150 0.29 -0.97 15.33
N ALA A 151 1.39 -0.36 15.71
CA ALA A 151 1.46 0.45 16.89
C ALA A 151 0.59 1.69 16.64
N GLY A 152 -0.69 1.57 17.01
CA GLY A 152 -1.61 2.66 17.29
C GLY A 152 -1.74 3.74 16.21
N SER A 153 -2.58 3.51 15.21
CA SER A 153 -3.24 4.62 14.51
C SER A 153 -4.56 4.11 13.93
N GLY A 154 -5.66 4.57 14.52
CA GLY A 154 -6.99 4.39 13.93
C GLY A 154 -7.05 5.03 12.55
N PHE A 155 -7.05 4.21 11.51
CA PHE A 155 -7.45 4.61 10.18
C PHE A 155 -8.51 3.62 9.68
N ASP A 156 -9.75 4.06 9.79
CA ASP A 156 -10.93 3.45 9.21
C ASP A 156 -10.82 3.52 7.67
N GLY A 157 -10.99 2.39 7.00
CA GLY A 157 -11.01 2.32 5.54
C GLY A 157 -11.23 0.90 5.05
N GLY A 158 -12.50 0.53 4.88
CA GLY A 158 -13.00 -0.80 4.60
C GLY A 158 -12.49 -1.47 3.33
N GLY A 159 -12.54 -2.78 3.38
CA GLY A 159 -12.79 -3.64 2.24
C GLY A 159 -11.69 -4.59 1.80
N GLY A 160 -11.92 -5.88 1.95
CA GLY A 160 -11.46 -6.91 1.02
C GLY A 160 -10.44 -7.90 1.54
N GLY A 161 -10.91 -9.05 1.92
CA GLY A 161 -10.44 -10.41 1.81
C GLY A 161 -8.95 -10.68 1.53
N GLY A 162 -8.28 -11.28 2.49
CA GLY A 162 -6.99 -11.92 2.33
C GLY A 162 -6.81 -12.94 3.44
N ASP A 163 -6.68 -14.14 3.04
CA ASP A 163 -6.50 -15.45 3.61
C ASP A 163 -5.65 -15.52 4.90
N GLY A 164 -6.22 -16.24 5.89
CA GLY A 164 -5.51 -17.13 6.77
C GLY A 164 -4.39 -16.59 7.65
N ASP A 165 -4.72 -15.68 8.59
CA ASP A 165 -3.92 -15.58 9.81
C ASP A 165 -4.83 -15.96 10.98
N ASP A 166 -4.47 -17.04 11.67
CA ASP A 166 -5.27 -17.62 12.75
C ASP A 166 -5.54 -16.56 13.82
N ALA A 167 -6.81 -16.15 13.94
CA ALA A 167 -7.22 -15.20 14.96
C ALA A 167 -7.00 -15.73 16.40
N GLU A 168 -6.66 -17.02 16.56
CA GLU A 168 -6.21 -17.62 17.82
C GLU A 168 -4.81 -17.15 18.23
N THR A 169 -4.00 -16.65 17.30
CA THR A 169 -2.68 -16.03 17.60
C THR A 169 -2.77 -14.56 17.99
N ASP A 170 -3.95 -13.95 17.94
CA ASP A 170 -4.14 -12.57 18.36
C ASP A 170 -3.94 -12.42 19.86
N ALA A 171 -3.02 -11.53 20.27
CA ALA A 171 -2.67 -11.29 21.70
C ALA A 171 -3.88 -10.90 22.59
N LEU A 172 -5.00 -10.46 21.99
CA LEU A 172 -6.23 -10.13 22.72
C LEU A 172 -7.30 -11.22 22.61
N TYR A 173 -7.01 -12.35 21.96
CA TYR A 173 -8.01 -13.41 21.75
C TYR A 173 -8.49 -14.01 23.08
N ASP A 174 -7.58 -14.34 23.98
CA ASP A 174 -7.92 -14.90 25.30
C ASP A 174 -8.77 -13.93 26.14
N GLU A 175 -8.48 -12.63 26.09
CA GLU A 175 -9.27 -11.59 26.76
C GLU A 175 -10.66 -11.46 26.13
N ALA A 176 -10.76 -11.60 24.80
CA ALA A 176 -12.03 -11.63 24.08
C ALA A 176 -12.88 -12.84 24.48
N VAL A 177 -12.27 -14.04 24.55
CA VAL A 177 -12.93 -15.27 24.96
C VAL A 177 -13.45 -15.14 26.39
N GLN A 178 -12.60 -14.69 27.33
CA GLN A 178 -12.99 -14.48 28.72
C GLN A 178 -14.18 -13.52 28.82
N PHE A 179 -14.14 -12.38 28.13
CA PHE A 179 -15.23 -11.42 28.12
C PHE A 179 -16.54 -12.01 27.58
N VAL A 180 -16.48 -12.80 26.48
CA VAL A 180 -17.66 -13.46 25.90
C VAL A 180 -18.27 -14.48 26.86
N LEU A 181 -17.42 -15.27 27.53
CA LEU A 181 -17.85 -16.26 28.53
C LEU A 181 -18.52 -15.61 29.76
N GLU A 182 -17.92 -14.54 30.29
CA GLU A 182 -18.39 -13.81 31.47
C GLU A 182 -19.69 -13.04 31.18
N SER A 183 -19.71 -12.28 30.07
CA SER A 183 -20.84 -11.44 29.72
C SER A 183 -22.00 -12.19 29.06
N ARG A 184 -21.77 -13.43 28.60
CA ARG A 184 -22.70 -14.24 27.79
C ARG A 184 -23.19 -13.49 26.53
N ARG A 185 -22.34 -12.59 25.99
CA ARG A 185 -22.67 -11.79 24.81
C ARG A 185 -21.68 -12.07 23.67
N ALA A 186 -22.06 -12.97 22.78
CA ALA A 186 -21.29 -13.33 21.59
C ALA A 186 -21.61 -12.40 20.41
N SER A 187 -21.37 -11.10 20.55
CA SER A 187 -21.58 -10.14 19.45
C SER A 187 -20.31 -9.37 19.13
N ILE A 188 -20.06 -9.18 17.84
CA ILE A 188 -18.91 -8.43 17.31
C ILE A 188 -18.84 -7.04 17.95
N SER A 189 -19.98 -6.33 18.04
CA SER A 189 -20.05 -5.00 18.64
C SER A 189 -19.77 -4.97 20.15
N ALA A 190 -20.01 -6.06 20.87
CA ALA A 190 -19.71 -6.15 22.29
C ALA A 190 -18.20 -6.32 22.50
N VAL A 191 -17.55 -7.21 21.75
CA VAL A 191 -16.10 -7.42 21.76
C VAL A 191 -15.36 -6.17 21.30
N GLN A 192 -15.79 -5.55 20.20
CA GLN A 192 -15.23 -4.31 19.69
C GLN A 192 -15.20 -3.20 20.76
N ARG A 193 -16.33 -2.98 21.46
CA ARG A 193 -16.41 -1.95 22.50
C ARG A 193 -15.59 -2.28 23.74
N LYS A 194 -15.56 -3.55 24.15
CA LYS A 194 -14.81 -3.98 25.34
C LYS A 194 -13.32 -3.84 25.15
N LEU A 195 -12.80 -4.33 24.03
CA LEU A 195 -11.36 -4.37 23.74
C LEU A 195 -10.88 -3.11 22.99
N LYS A 196 -11.80 -2.21 22.61
CA LYS A 196 -11.51 -0.98 21.83
C LYS A 196 -10.77 -1.26 20.52
N ILE A 197 -11.15 -2.33 19.82
CA ILE A 197 -10.56 -2.80 18.56
C ILE A 197 -11.47 -2.51 17.38
N GLY A 198 -10.93 -2.63 16.13
CA GLY A 198 -11.71 -2.47 14.91
C GLY A 198 -12.73 -3.60 14.70
N TYR A 199 -13.82 -3.31 13.94
CA TYR A 199 -14.89 -4.26 13.65
C TYR A 199 -14.38 -5.58 13.04
N ASN A 200 -13.48 -5.50 12.03
CA ASN A 200 -12.97 -6.67 11.33
C ASN A 200 -12.13 -7.59 12.25
N ARG A 201 -11.37 -7.01 13.18
CA ARG A 201 -10.60 -7.76 14.18
C ARG A 201 -11.54 -8.46 15.18
N ALA A 202 -12.55 -7.76 15.67
CA ALA A 202 -13.58 -8.35 16.54
C ALA A 202 -14.40 -9.44 15.82
N ALA A 203 -14.68 -9.26 14.53
CA ALA A 203 -15.38 -10.25 13.71
C ALA A 203 -14.58 -11.55 13.59
N ARG A 204 -13.28 -11.47 13.24
CA ARG A 204 -12.39 -12.63 13.16
C ARG A 204 -12.28 -13.38 14.49
N MET A 205 -12.17 -12.66 15.62
CA MET A 205 -12.14 -13.29 16.95
C MET A 205 -13.42 -14.07 17.24
N ILE A 206 -14.59 -13.51 16.91
CA ILE A 206 -15.89 -14.20 17.10
C ILE A 206 -16.01 -15.41 16.15
N GLU A 207 -15.52 -15.32 14.92
CA GLU A 207 -15.47 -16.44 13.96
C GLU A 207 -14.55 -17.56 14.44
N SER A 208 -13.39 -17.23 15.00
CA SER A 208 -12.51 -18.22 15.61
C SER A 208 -13.11 -18.86 16.86
N MET A 209 -13.83 -18.10 17.68
CA MET A 209 -14.59 -18.66 18.80
C MET A 209 -15.71 -19.60 18.33
N GLU A 210 -16.30 -19.35 17.16
CA GLU A 210 -17.28 -20.24 16.54
C GLU A 210 -16.59 -21.55 16.07
N MET A 211 -15.44 -21.47 15.41
CA MET A 211 -14.65 -22.64 15.01
C MET A 211 -14.15 -23.44 16.20
N ALA A 212 -13.74 -22.77 17.27
CA ALA A 212 -13.31 -23.40 18.52
C ALA A 212 -14.48 -23.96 19.39
N GLY A 213 -15.74 -23.77 18.97
CA GLY A 213 -16.91 -24.27 19.70
C GLY A 213 -17.25 -23.51 20.98
N VAL A 214 -16.72 -22.30 21.14
CA VAL A 214 -17.03 -21.41 22.28
C VAL A 214 -18.42 -20.76 22.10
N VAL A 215 -18.79 -20.46 20.85
CA VAL A 215 -20.07 -19.86 20.49
C VAL A 215 -20.73 -20.64 19.35
N THR A 216 -22.07 -20.52 19.22
CA THR A 216 -22.81 -21.14 18.11
C THR A 216 -22.58 -20.42 16.79
N PRO A 217 -22.79 -21.11 15.65
CA PRO A 217 -22.97 -20.43 14.36
C PRO A 217 -24.06 -19.35 14.44
N MET A 218 -23.95 -18.37 13.55
CA MET A 218 -24.92 -17.28 13.49
C MET A 218 -26.33 -17.80 13.16
N ASN A 219 -27.29 -17.51 14.02
CA ASN A 219 -28.69 -17.85 13.81
C ASN A 219 -29.32 -16.96 12.72
N SER A 220 -30.49 -17.34 12.21
CA SER A 220 -31.24 -16.58 11.21
C SER A 220 -31.62 -15.14 11.63
N ASN A 221 -31.60 -14.85 12.93
CA ASN A 221 -31.83 -13.52 13.51
C ASN A 221 -30.52 -12.72 13.72
N GLY A 222 -29.36 -13.23 13.27
CA GLY A 222 -28.06 -12.58 13.39
C GLY A 222 -27.37 -12.67 14.75
N SER A 223 -27.93 -13.51 15.68
CA SER A 223 -27.33 -13.71 17.00
C SER A 223 -26.56 -15.03 17.11
N ARG A 224 -25.56 -15.06 18.00
CA ARG A 224 -24.83 -16.26 18.43
C ARG A 224 -24.99 -16.48 19.90
N GLU A 225 -25.00 -17.74 20.34
CA GLU A 225 -25.12 -18.13 21.75
C GLU A 225 -23.79 -18.68 22.26
N VAL A 226 -23.46 -18.46 23.53
CA VAL A 226 -22.24 -18.97 24.16
C VAL A 226 -22.48 -20.40 24.64
N ILE A 227 -21.75 -21.38 24.06
CA ILE A 227 -21.88 -22.82 24.34
C ILE A 227 -21.04 -23.23 25.53
N ALA A 228 -19.80 -22.72 25.60
CA ALA A 228 -18.84 -23.11 26.62
C ALA A 228 -19.37 -22.78 28.04
N PRO A 229 -19.19 -23.69 29.04
CA PRO A 229 -19.57 -23.42 30.42
C PRO A 229 -18.77 -22.21 30.94
N GLY A 230 -19.46 -21.28 31.58
CA GLY A 230 -18.80 -20.14 32.23
C GLY A 230 -17.89 -20.65 33.35
N GLY A 231 -16.71 -20.04 33.50
CA GLY A 231 -15.83 -20.32 34.63
C GLY A 231 -16.49 -20.09 35.99
N PRO A 232 -15.89 -20.57 37.10
CA PRO A 232 -16.50 -20.51 38.42
C PRO A 232 -16.85 -19.07 38.79
N ARG A 233 -18.07 -18.89 39.29
CA ARG A 233 -18.49 -17.64 39.91
C ARG A 233 -17.97 -17.66 41.32
N ASP A 234 -17.04 -16.79 41.65
CA ASP A 234 -16.76 -16.37 43.02
C ASP A 234 -17.75 -15.31 43.48
#